data_855a5440e96e77c97d19a1c86b530f42
#
_entry.id   855a5440e96e77c97d19a1c86b530f42
#
_cell.length_a   1.000
_cell.length_b   1.000
_cell.length_c   1.000
_cell.angle_alpha   90.00
_cell.angle_beta   90.00
_cell.angle_gamma   90.00
#
_symmetry.space_group_name_H-M   'P 1'
#
loop_
_entity.id
_entity.type
_entity.pdbx_description
1 polymer ?
#
loop_
_entity_poly.entity_id
_entity_poly.type
_entity_poly.pdbx_seq_one_letter_code
_entity_poly.pdbx_strand_id
1 'polypeptide(L)'
;MIPHIDLQELKMLMQKKKSYALIDVREKEELSHGMIPGAKHIPLGGFEEALDLDAKTFLELYHFPKPKKEELLILYCRTGNRSEFATRIAISKGFNAKNYHGSIWEWSTIDKNVKRY
;
A
#
# COMPACT_ATOMS: atom_id res chain seq x y z
N MET A 1 -18.39 1.64 4.03
CA MET A 1 -17.20 1.84 4.88
C MET A 1 -16.14 0.81 4.54
N ILE A 2 -14.89 1.24 4.38
CA ILE A 2 -13.80 0.34 4.05
C ILE A 2 -13.05 -0.08 5.33
N PRO A 3 -12.41 -1.27 5.32
CA PRO A 3 -11.58 -1.69 6.45
C PRO A 3 -10.34 -0.82 6.61
N HIS A 4 -10.00 -0.51 7.86
CA HIS A 4 -8.79 0.20 8.20
C HIS A 4 -7.88 -0.69 9.04
N ILE A 5 -6.58 -0.39 9.01
CA ILE A 5 -5.60 -1.02 9.89
C ILE A 5 -4.84 0.11 10.58
N ASP A 6 -4.61 -0.03 11.89
CA ASP A 6 -3.87 0.97 12.64
C ASP A 6 -2.37 0.63 12.69
N LEU A 7 -1.59 1.54 13.28
CA LEU A 7 -0.14 1.39 13.35
C LEU A 7 0.28 0.13 14.10
N GLN A 8 -0.39 -0.19 15.20
CA GLN A 8 -0.04 -1.37 16.00
C GLN A 8 -0.29 -2.65 15.22
N GLU A 9 -1.43 -2.73 14.52
CA GLU A 9 -1.76 -3.88 13.70
C GLU A 9 -0.74 -4.05 12.56
N LEU A 10 -0.36 -2.93 11.92
CA LEU A 10 0.64 -2.99 10.84
C LEU A 10 1.98 -3.49 11.36
N LYS A 11 2.44 -2.98 12.51
CA LYS A 11 3.69 -3.41 13.10
C LYS A 11 3.66 -4.90 13.45
N MET A 12 2.52 -5.38 13.96
CA MET A 12 2.37 -6.80 14.28
C MET A 12 2.47 -7.68 13.04
N LEU A 13 1.85 -7.27 11.92
CA LEU A 13 1.95 -8.01 10.66
C LEU A 13 3.40 -8.06 10.18
N MET A 14 4.11 -6.95 10.26
CA MET A 14 5.51 -6.88 9.85
C MET A 14 6.39 -7.81 10.69
N GLN A 15 6.14 -7.89 12.00
CA GLN A 15 6.90 -8.75 12.92
C GLN A 15 6.60 -10.23 12.72
N LYS A 16 5.33 -10.57 12.45
CA LYS A 16 4.91 -11.97 12.33
C LYS A 16 5.24 -12.59 10.99
N LYS A 17 5.71 -11.82 10.05
CA LYS A 17 6.05 -12.27 8.69
C LYS A 17 4.91 -13.00 8.00
N LYS A 18 3.66 -12.62 8.32
CA LYS A 18 2.51 -13.16 7.61
C LYS A 18 2.48 -12.63 6.18
N SER A 19 1.91 -13.42 5.28
CA SER A 19 1.81 -13.00 3.89
C SER A 19 0.87 -11.80 3.76
N TYR A 20 1.43 -10.67 3.35
CA TYR A 20 0.68 -9.46 3.03
C TYR A 20 1.46 -8.67 1.99
N ALA A 21 0.77 -7.82 1.26
CA ALA A 21 1.41 -6.88 0.34
C ALA A 21 1.15 -5.47 0.83
N LEU A 22 2.21 -4.69 1.01
CA LEU A 22 2.13 -3.30 1.45
C LEU A 22 2.43 -2.40 0.26
N ILE A 23 1.45 -1.58 -0.13
CA ILE A 23 1.52 -0.78 -1.35
C ILE A 23 1.44 0.71 -1.02
N ASP A 24 2.43 1.44 -1.50
CA ASP A 24 2.48 2.91 -1.45
C ASP A 24 1.82 3.43 -2.72
N VAL A 25 0.75 4.22 -2.58
CA VAL A 25 0.03 4.76 -3.74
C VAL A 25 0.32 6.23 -4.01
N ARG A 26 1.39 6.76 -3.39
CA ARG A 26 1.81 8.15 -3.63
C ARG A 26 2.41 8.30 -5.03
N GLU A 27 2.66 9.56 -5.40
CA GLU A 27 3.39 9.84 -6.63
C GLU A 27 4.86 9.47 -6.48
N LYS A 28 5.52 9.16 -7.59
CA LYS A 28 6.92 8.76 -7.60
C LYS A 28 7.82 9.78 -6.90
N GLU A 29 7.57 11.06 -7.12
CA GLU A 29 8.36 12.15 -6.56
C GLU A 29 8.30 12.17 -5.03
N GLU A 30 7.19 11.73 -4.45
CA GLU A 30 7.02 11.70 -3.00
C GLU A 30 7.87 10.63 -2.33
N LEU A 31 8.29 9.60 -3.07
CA LEU A 31 9.06 8.48 -2.51
C LEU A 31 10.43 8.91 -2.02
N SER A 32 10.96 10.05 -2.49
CA SER A 32 12.23 10.60 -2.03
C SER A 32 12.22 10.94 -0.53
N HIS A 33 11.04 11.11 0.04
CA HIS A 33 10.89 11.36 1.48
C HIS A 33 10.97 10.08 2.32
N GLY A 34 11.10 8.94 1.68
CA GLY A 34 11.17 7.64 2.34
C GLY A 34 9.89 6.84 2.21
N MET A 35 10.01 5.52 2.34
CA MET A 35 8.89 4.58 2.25
C MET A 35 8.84 3.72 3.51
N ILE A 36 7.67 3.21 3.84
CA ILE A 36 7.58 2.20 4.90
C ILE A 36 8.36 0.96 4.45
N PRO A 37 9.20 0.36 5.32
CA PRO A 37 10.00 -0.80 4.93
C PRO A 37 9.15 -1.94 4.36
N GLY A 38 9.59 -2.50 3.24
CA GLY A 38 8.88 -3.60 2.58
C GLY A 38 7.79 -3.16 1.63
N ALA A 39 7.49 -1.86 1.54
CA ALA A 39 6.45 -1.37 0.64
C ALA A 39 6.87 -1.45 -0.82
N LYS A 40 5.88 -1.71 -1.68
CA LYS A 40 6.02 -1.63 -3.12
C LYS A 40 5.23 -0.43 -3.62
N HIS A 41 5.51 0.02 -4.83
CA HIS A 41 4.92 1.25 -5.35
C HIS A 41 3.98 1.00 -6.52
N ILE A 42 2.73 1.45 -6.37
CA ILE A 42 1.78 1.56 -7.48
C ILE A 42 1.07 2.89 -7.28
N PRO A 43 1.38 3.93 -8.08
CA PRO A 43 0.73 5.23 -7.89
C PRO A 43 -0.77 5.16 -8.16
N LEU A 44 -1.53 5.98 -7.44
CA LEU A 44 -2.99 5.94 -7.51
C LEU A 44 -3.50 6.09 -8.94
N GLY A 45 -2.87 6.94 -9.76
CA GLY A 45 -3.29 7.17 -11.13
C GLY A 45 -3.27 5.94 -12.02
N GLY A 46 -2.44 4.93 -11.70
CA GLY A 46 -2.38 3.68 -12.44
C GLY A 46 -2.86 2.48 -11.66
N PHE A 47 -3.38 2.69 -10.45
CA PHE A 47 -3.68 1.60 -9.53
C PHE A 47 -4.79 0.68 -10.05
N GLU A 48 -5.88 1.24 -10.54
CA GLU A 48 -7.00 0.45 -11.03
C GLU A 48 -6.59 -0.43 -12.21
N GLU A 49 -5.90 0.16 -13.17
CA GLU A 49 -5.41 -0.58 -14.34
C GLU A 49 -4.41 -1.66 -13.94
N ALA A 50 -3.55 -1.37 -12.97
CA ALA A 50 -2.57 -2.33 -12.49
C ALA A 50 -3.23 -3.60 -12.00
N LEU A 51 -4.33 -3.47 -11.23
CA LEU A 51 -5.04 -4.62 -10.69
C LEU A 51 -5.75 -5.45 -11.76
N ASP A 52 -5.95 -4.89 -12.96
CA ASP A 52 -6.58 -5.62 -14.08
C ASP A 52 -5.55 -6.31 -14.98
N LEU A 53 -4.26 -6.05 -14.79
CA LEU A 53 -3.22 -6.69 -15.59
C LEU A 53 -3.08 -8.17 -15.22
N ASP A 54 -2.67 -8.98 -16.21
CA ASP A 54 -2.28 -10.35 -15.89
C ASP A 54 -0.96 -10.36 -15.09
N ALA A 55 -0.65 -11.48 -14.48
CA ALA A 55 0.51 -11.57 -13.59
C ALA A 55 1.83 -11.26 -14.29
N LYS A 56 1.95 -11.70 -15.55
CA LYS A 56 3.19 -11.49 -16.33
C LYS A 56 3.39 -10.01 -16.63
N THR A 57 2.37 -9.34 -17.16
CA THR A 57 2.45 -7.93 -17.52
C THR A 57 2.65 -7.07 -16.26
N PHE A 58 1.95 -7.40 -15.17
CA PHE A 58 2.13 -6.70 -13.90
C PHE A 58 3.59 -6.76 -13.44
N LEU A 59 4.17 -7.96 -13.45
CA LEU A 59 5.57 -8.15 -13.02
C LEU A 59 6.53 -7.35 -13.89
N GLU A 60 6.30 -7.33 -15.19
CA GLU A 60 7.15 -6.58 -16.12
C GLU A 60 7.10 -5.07 -15.86
N LEU A 61 5.92 -4.53 -15.54
CA LEU A 61 5.75 -3.09 -15.32
C LEU A 61 6.14 -2.63 -13.91
N TYR A 62 5.83 -3.41 -12.90
CA TYR A 62 5.98 -2.99 -11.50
C TYR A 62 7.15 -3.64 -10.77
N HIS A 63 7.76 -4.68 -11.36
CA HIS A 63 8.98 -5.33 -10.84
C HIS A 63 8.79 -6.05 -9.50
N PHE A 64 7.55 -6.45 -9.21
CA PHE A 64 7.24 -7.35 -8.10
C PHE A 64 6.00 -8.15 -8.48
N PRO A 65 5.78 -9.33 -7.86
CA PRO A 65 4.64 -10.18 -8.24
C PRO A 65 3.30 -9.51 -7.94
N LYS A 66 2.35 -9.64 -8.87
CA LYS A 66 0.99 -9.14 -8.65
C LYS A 66 0.40 -9.80 -7.41
N PRO A 67 -0.14 -9.02 -6.46
CA PRO A 67 -0.80 -9.60 -5.29
C PRO A 67 -1.98 -10.50 -5.69
N LYS A 68 -2.14 -11.60 -4.97
CA LYS A 68 -3.28 -12.49 -5.17
C LYS A 68 -4.49 -11.95 -4.43
N LYS A 69 -5.69 -12.28 -4.92
CA LYS A 69 -6.93 -11.73 -4.33
C LYS A 69 -7.15 -12.15 -2.87
N GLU A 70 -6.69 -13.34 -2.50
CA GLU A 70 -6.79 -13.84 -1.13
C GLU A 70 -5.70 -13.31 -0.20
N GLU A 71 -4.67 -12.70 -0.75
CA GLU A 71 -3.58 -12.12 0.02
C GLU A 71 -4.02 -10.77 0.62
N LEU A 72 -3.67 -10.52 1.88
CA LEU A 72 -4.01 -9.24 2.50
C LEU A 72 -3.23 -8.11 1.84
N LEU A 73 -3.96 -7.13 1.30
CA LEU A 73 -3.39 -5.97 0.63
C LEU A 73 -3.56 -4.75 1.53
N ILE A 74 -2.44 -4.13 1.92
CA ILE A 74 -2.46 -2.95 2.76
C ILE A 74 -1.97 -1.77 1.96
N LEU A 75 -2.76 -0.69 1.95
CA LEU A 75 -2.50 0.48 1.12
C LEU A 75 -2.27 1.70 2.00
N TYR A 76 -1.32 2.53 1.61
CA TYR A 76 -1.08 3.78 2.32
C TYR A 76 -0.66 4.88 1.34
N CYS A 77 -0.75 6.12 1.80
CA CYS A 77 -0.29 7.28 1.05
C CYS A 77 0.39 8.27 2.02
N ARG A 78 0.18 9.56 1.85
CA ARG A 78 0.74 10.55 2.78
C ARG A 78 -0.10 10.65 4.05
N THR A 79 -1.41 10.87 3.92
CA THR A 79 -2.32 11.14 5.04
C THR A 79 -3.55 10.21 5.10
N GLY A 80 -3.62 9.21 4.22
CA GLY A 80 -4.68 8.20 4.26
C GLY A 80 -5.84 8.41 3.30
N ASN A 81 -5.93 9.55 2.61
CA ASN A 81 -7.08 9.84 1.74
C ASN A 81 -6.98 9.15 0.37
N ARG A 82 -5.85 9.28 -0.30
CA ARG A 82 -5.62 8.61 -1.59
C ARG A 82 -5.67 7.09 -1.44
N SER A 83 -5.10 6.59 -0.35
CA SER A 83 -5.09 5.15 -0.10
C SER A 83 -6.46 4.62 0.28
N GLU A 84 -7.33 5.45 0.88
CA GLU A 84 -8.72 5.05 1.09
C GLU A 84 -9.41 4.82 -0.26
N PHE A 85 -9.21 5.72 -1.22
CA PHE A 85 -9.75 5.57 -2.56
C PHE A 85 -9.22 4.30 -3.22
N ALA A 86 -7.90 4.07 -3.14
CA ALA A 86 -7.29 2.86 -3.69
C ALA A 86 -7.86 1.59 -3.04
N THR A 87 -8.09 1.63 -1.73
CA THR A 87 -8.67 0.48 -1.02
C THR A 87 -10.07 0.16 -1.54
N ARG A 88 -10.89 1.19 -1.80
CA ARG A 88 -12.22 0.99 -2.40
C ARG A 88 -12.12 0.32 -3.77
N ILE A 89 -11.17 0.77 -4.60
CA ILE A 89 -10.94 0.18 -5.92
C ILE A 89 -10.56 -1.30 -5.77
N ALA A 90 -9.62 -1.61 -4.88
CA ALA A 90 -9.15 -2.98 -4.67
C ALA A 90 -10.31 -3.90 -4.22
N ILE A 91 -11.11 -3.44 -3.26
CA ILE A 91 -12.25 -4.22 -2.77
C ILE A 91 -13.26 -4.48 -3.89
N SER A 92 -13.53 -3.46 -4.73
CA SER A 92 -14.47 -3.61 -5.84
C SER A 92 -14.01 -4.65 -6.85
N LYS A 93 -12.70 -4.94 -6.90
CA LYS A 93 -12.11 -5.95 -7.80
C LYS A 93 -11.92 -7.30 -7.11
N GLY A 94 -12.41 -7.45 -5.88
CA GLY A 94 -12.38 -8.73 -5.17
C GLY A 94 -11.15 -8.97 -4.31
N PHE A 95 -10.31 -7.95 -4.11
CA PHE A 95 -9.13 -8.08 -3.25
C PHE A 95 -9.50 -7.91 -1.78
N ASN A 96 -8.73 -8.58 -0.91
CA ASN A 96 -8.83 -8.42 0.54
C ASN A 96 -7.92 -7.26 0.94
N ALA A 97 -8.50 -6.06 1.02
CA ALA A 97 -7.71 -4.84 1.16
C ALA A 97 -8.09 -4.04 2.41
N LYS A 98 -7.10 -3.40 3.02
CA LYS A 98 -7.28 -2.50 4.15
C LYS A 98 -6.45 -1.23 3.95
N ASN A 99 -6.95 -0.12 4.45
CA ASN A 99 -6.26 1.17 4.39
C ASN A 99 -5.48 1.39 5.68
N TYR A 100 -4.16 1.58 5.58
CA TYR A 100 -3.40 2.09 6.71
C TYR A 100 -3.62 3.61 6.76
N HIS A 101 -4.62 4.01 7.53
CA HIS A 101 -5.10 5.39 7.53
C HIS A 101 -4.04 6.40 7.99
N GLY A 102 -3.22 6.04 9.00
CA GLY A 102 -2.17 6.94 9.49
C GLY A 102 -1.12 7.28 8.44
N SER A 103 -0.82 6.35 7.55
CA SER A 103 0.06 6.54 6.40
C SER A 103 1.43 7.12 6.77
N ILE A 104 2.11 7.75 5.84
CA ILE A 104 3.45 8.31 6.07
C ILE A 104 3.43 9.36 7.18
N TRP A 105 2.35 10.13 7.28
CA TRP A 105 2.23 11.17 8.31
C TRP A 105 2.42 10.60 9.71
N GLU A 106 1.80 9.45 9.98
CA GLU A 106 1.96 8.77 11.27
C GLU A 106 3.27 7.98 11.33
N TRP A 107 3.59 7.23 10.27
CA TRP A 107 4.79 6.39 10.25
C TRP A 107 6.07 7.22 10.50
N SER A 108 6.11 8.45 10.00
CA SER A 108 7.27 9.35 10.18
C SER A 108 7.55 9.66 11.65
N THR A 109 6.59 9.45 12.55
CA THR A 109 6.80 9.69 13.97
C THR A 109 7.61 8.59 14.63
N ILE A 110 7.74 7.42 14.01
CA ILE A 110 8.47 6.29 14.58
C ILE A 110 9.65 5.84 13.72
N ASP A 111 9.84 6.41 12.54
CA ASP A 111 10.90 6.00 11.60
C ASP A 111 11.64 7.23 11.13
N LYS A 112 12.86 7.42 11.63
CA LYS A 112 13.67 8.60 11.31
C LYS A 112 14.15 8.61 9.85
N ASN A 113 14.04 7.50 9.13
CA ASN A 113 14.41 7.43 7.72
C ASN A 113 13.29 7.90 6.80
N VAL A 114 12.13 8.20 7.37
CA VAL A 114 10.99 8.72 6.64
C VAL A 114 10.72 10.14 7.09
N LYS A 115 10.70 11.06 6.12
CA LYS A 115 10.47 12.47 6.42
C LYS A 115 9.00 12.82 6.28
N ARG A 116 8.50 13.57 7.25
CA ARG A 116 7.18 14.17 7.18
C ARG A 116 7.26 15.40 6.27
N TYR A 117 6.28 15.53 5.39
CA TYR A 117 6.28 16.63 4.41
C TYR A 117 4.88 17.15 4.16
#